data_f0403f11fd81405113f401d2519d4cf6
#
_entry.id   f0403f11fd81405113f401d2519d4cf6
#
_cell.length_a   1.000
_cell.length_b   1.000
_cell.length_c   1.000
_cell.angle_alpha   90.00
_cell.angle_beta   90.00
_cell.angle_gamma   90.00
#
_symmetry.space_group_name_H-M   'P 1'
#
loop_
_entity.id
_entity.type
_entity.pdbx_description
1 polymer ?
#
loop_
_entity_poly.entity_id
_entity_poly.type
_entity_poly.pdbx_seq_one_letter_code
_entity_poly.pdbx_strand_id
1 'polypeptide(L)'
;MNFWGSFKLFFAIAVVTIILGLNGSPLAPQPNQILAHADTTINVQNQGMIGDDKTANNSALQSILTREADKNLTINVPKGVYLFDAGCIKLHSNITFNFDKGATFRTTLGNQVNFVYPSPKAGYNGGISNIKWQGATFQGDNTPSGQSCFAQSIHHGKKIEFNKCTFINAESPGGHYIDLEGSHNIDIKNSTFIGFNGNMDFKEAIQIDYSNPVAMSYKNPGDQYDNLPTYNVKVNNNRFLPIYNSAGQISSYAPNPIGEHAIYNNGKAGIIHDIHFTNNTVVDPKPLTTYGNGNIRFIDVSNLWITNNKFINKKVPRSGNYIYLNNVEQKLKMTNLNIKNNSFTNIDPNTQYIFLTSSNPRNPMHHVNITGNKITSQKNVSFIKSNFSLKSPTIKISKNNAVK
;
A
#
# COMPACT_ATOMS: atom_id res chain seq x y z
N MET A 1 78.73 9.91 31.34
CA MET A 1 79.34 8.60 31.41
C MET A 1 78.55 7.68 30.53
N ASN A 2 79.00 7.48 29.31
CA ASN A 2 79.58 6.26 28.77
C ASN A 2 78.57 5.07 28.70
N PHE A 3 78.32 4.27 27.65
CA PHE A 3 79.01 4.08 26.36
C PHE A 3 78.18 3.06 25.57
N TRP A 4 78.03 3.19 24.27
CA TRP A 4 78.08 2.23 23.16
C TRP A 4 77.09 1.04 23.18
N GLY A 5 76.59 0.57 22.02
CA GLY A 5 77.10 0.62 20.67
C GLY A 5 76.08 0.12 19.62
N SER A 6 76.33 0.58 18.46
CA SER A 6 75.67 0.30 17.21
C SER A 6 75.89 -1.12 16.68
N PHE A 7 74.82 -1.67 16.00
CA PHE A 7 75.09 -2.63 14.93
C PHE A 7 74.15 -2.29 13.76
N LYS A 8 74.70 -1.80 12.68
CA LYS A 8 74.04 -1.65 11.39
C LYS A 8 74.24 -2.93 10.59
N LEU A 9 73.17 -3.54 10.14
CA LEU A 9 73.23 -4.58 9.13
C LEU A 9 72.62 -4.02 7.84
N PHE A 10 73.46 -3.82 6.84
CA PHE A 10 73.07 -3.49 5.49
C PHE A 10 72.65 -4.74 4.75
N PHE A 11 71.38 -4.78 4.25
CA PHE A 11 71.00 -5.69 3.18
C PHE A 11 70.87 -4.88 1.90
N ALA A 12 71.73 -5.13 0.95
CA ALA A 12 71.60 -4.62 -0.42
C ALA A 12 70.60 -5.53 -1.17
N ILE A 13 69.48 -4.95 -1.57
CA ILE A 13 68.54 -5.62 -2.51
C ILE A 13 68.83 -5.01 -3.90
N ALA A 14 69.33 -5.87 -4.79
CA ALA A 14 69.45 -5.53 -6.21
C ALA A 14 68.09 -5.41 -6.86
N VAL A 15 67.76 -4.24 -7.32
CA VAL A 15 66.56 -4.00 -8.16
C VAL A 15 66.91 -4.35 -9.59
N VAL A 16 66.40 -5.45 -10.10
CA VAL A 16 66.38 -5.78 -11.52
C VAL A 16 65.15 -5.12 -12.12
N THR A 17 65.35 -4.05 -12.87
CA THR A 17 64.27 -3.40 -13.63
C THR A 17 64.08 -4.14 -14.95
N ILE A 18 63.07 -4.97 -15.05
CA ILE A 18 62.60 -5.52 -16.31
C ILE A 18 61.54 -4.56 -16.87
N ILE A 19 61.91 -3.80 -17.91
CA ILE A 19 60.97 -3.01 -18.70
C ILE A 19 60.33 -3.94 -19.72
N LEU A 20 59.15 -4.49 -19.38
CA LEU A 20 58.26 -5.10 -20.34
C LEU A 20 57.29 -4.04 -20.83
N GLY A 21 57.41 -3.68 -22.11
CA GLY A 21 56.47 -2.82 -22.80
C GLY A 21 55.08 -3.45 -22.82
N LEU A 22 54.18 -2.93 -22.05
CA LEU A 22 52.75 -3.28 -22.11
C LEU A 22 52.05 -2.32 -23.07
N ASN A 23 51.75 -2.80 -24.25
CA ASN A 23 50.70 -2.24 -25.09
C ASN A 23 49.36 -2.41 -24.32
N GLY A 24 48.91 -1.35 -23.65
CA GLY A 24 47.68 -1.32 -22.92
C GLY A 24 46.47 -1.36 -23.86
N SER A 25 45.95 -2.52 -24.15
CA SER A 25 44.57 -2.59 -24.62
C SER A 25 43.65 -2.13 -23.50
N PRO A 26 42.65 -1.27 -23.76
CA PRO A 26 41.67 -0.89 -22.73
C PRO A 26 40.95 -2.15 -22.25
N LEU A 27 41.02 -2.40 -20.94
CA LEU A 27 40.22 -3.44 -20.30
C LEU A 27 38.76 -3.17 -20.63
N ALA A 28 38.12 -4.07 -21.38
CA ALA A 28 36.69 -4.04 -21.57
C ALA A 28 35.99 -4.03 -20.19
N PRO A 29 34.95 -3.21 -20.01
CA PRO A 29 34.21 -3.23 -18.75
C PRO A 29 33.70 -4.65 -18.49
N GLN A 30 34.11 -5.22 -17.36
CA GLN A 30 33.62 -6.52 -16.93
C GLN A 30 32.08 -6.45 -16.84
N PRO A 31 31.34 -7.37 -17.43
CA PRO A 31 29.90 -7.41 -17.26
C PRO A 31 29.62 -7.51 -15.76
N ASN A 32 28.75 -6.63 -15.26
CA ASN A 32 28.25 -6.70 -13.91
C ASN A 32 27.76 -8.15 -13.68
N GLN A 33 28.49 -8.91 -12.89
CA GLN A 33 28.02 -10.22 -12.47
C GLN A 33 26.76 -9.97 -11.64
N ILE A 34 25.62 -10.33 -12.21
CA ILE A 34 24.38 -10.44 -11.43
C ILE A 34 24.65 -11.63 -10.51
N LEU A 35 24.95 -11.36 -9.27
CA LEU A 35 25.03 -12.39 -8.22
C LEU A 35 23.64 -13.04 -8.17
N ALA A 36 23.53 -14.27 -8.66
CA ALA A 36 22.34 -15.06 -8.49
C ALA A 36 22.22 -15.40 -7.00
N HIS A 37 21.20 -14.86 -6.34
CA HIS A 37 20.87 -15.25 -4.98
C HIS A 37 20.45 -16.72 -4.96
N ALA A 38 20.97 -17.49 -4.01
CA ALA A 38 20.55 -18.87 -3.83
C ALA A 38 19.08 -18.95 -3.42
N ASP A 39 18.33 -19.85 -4.04
CA ASP A 39 16.94 -20.09 -3.70
C ASP A 39 16.86 -20.93 -2.41
N THR A 40 16.09 -20.44 -1.45
CA THR A 40 15.86 -21.12 -0.16
C THR A 40 14.36 -21.25 0.08
N THR A 41 13.92 -22.47 0.37
CA THR A 41 12.54 -22.74 0.77
C THR A 41 12.50 -23.28 2.19
N ILE A 42 11.68 -22.67 3.04
CA ILE A 42 11.53 -23.05 4.43
C ILE A 42 10.07 -23.21 4.82
N ASN A 43 9.82 -24.11 5.78
CA ASN A 43 8.57 -24.22 6.48
C ASN A 43 8.75 -23.58 7.86
N VAL A 44 7.88 -22.61 8.20
CA VAL A 44 8.05 -21.82 9.44
C VAL A 44 7.98 -22.66 10.71
N GLN A 45 7.18 -23.74 10.73
CA GLN A 45 7.07 -24.62 11.91
C GLN A 45 8.40 -25.36 12.18
N ASN A 46 9.13 -25.74 11.14
CA ASN A 46 10.45 -26.34 11.26
C ASN A 46 11.54 -25.36 11.72
N GLN A 47 11.18 -24.07 11.79
CA GLN A 47 12.05 -22.96 12.18
C GLN A 47 11.61 -22.28 13.48
N GLY A 48 10.77 -22.94 14.27
CA GLY A 48 10.39 -22.49 15.60
C GLY A 48 9.14 -21.62 15.67
N MET A 49 8.42 -21.38 14.58
CA MET A 49 7.09 -20.76 14.66
C MET A 49 6.05 -21.80 15.08
N ILE A 50 5.14 -21.40 15.98
CA ILE A 50 4.10 -22.28 16.55
C ILE A 50 2.72 -21.70 16.24
N GLY A 51 1.88 -22.48 15.53
CA GLY A 51 0.55 -22.07 15.09
C GLY A 51 -0.56 -22.48 16.08
N ASP A 52 -0.39 -22.21 17.37
CA ASP A 52 -1.26 -22.63 18.48
C ASP A 52 -2.18 -21.53 19.03
N ASP A 53 -2.19 -20.35 18.42
CA ASP A 53 -2.91 -19.13 18.85
C ASP A 53 -2.54 -18.63 20.28
N LYS A 54 -1.35 -18.98 20.75
CA LYS A 54 -0.87 -18.61 22.09
C LYS A 54 0.56 -18.13 22.10
N THR A 55 1.43 -18.83 21.36
CA THR A 55 2.85 -18.54 21.33
C THR A 55 3.16 -17.38 20.41
N ALA A 56 3.82 -16.35 20.92
CA ALA A 56 4.26 -15.20 20.12
C ALA A 56 5.36 -15.60 19.11
N ASN A 57 5.17 -15.24 17.85
CA ASN A 57 6.04 -15.66 16.75
C ASN A 57 6.95 -14.56 16.20
N ASN A 58 6.94 -13.34 16.77
CA ASN A 58 7.71 -12.20 16.29
C ASN A 58 9.20 -12.53 16.15
N SER A 59 9.83 -13.04 17.23
CA SER A 59 11.26 -13.35 17.25
C SER A 59 11.63 -14.50 16.31
N ALA A 60 10.78 -15.52 16.22
CA ALA A 60 11.01 -16.66 15.34
C ALA A 60 10.99 -16.22 13.87
N LEU A 61 9.98 -15.47 13.44
CA LEU A 61 9.90 -14.97 12.08
C LEU A 61 11.04 -14.00 11.77
N GLN A 62 11.36 -13.06 12.67
CA GLN A 62 12.45 -12.13 12.45
C GLN A 62 13.80 -12.83 12.35
N SER A 63 14.03 -13.90 13.12
CA SER A 63 15.26 -14.71 13.06
C SER A 63 15.40 -15.42 11.70
N ILE A 64 14.30 -15.96 11.16
CA ILE A 64 14.25 -16.52 9.81
C ILE A 64 14.68 -15.48 8.78
N LEU A 65 14.02 -14.33 8.78
CA LEU A 65 14.25 -13.25 7.84
C LEU A 65 15.67 -12.70 7.90
N THR A 66 16.23 -12.58 9.10
CA THR A 66 17.60 -12.07 9.31
C THR A 66 18.64 -13.06 8.80
N ARG A 67 18.45 -14.35 9.07
CA ARG A 67 19.37 -15.41 8.65
C ARG A 67 19.42 -15.59 7.13
N GLU A 68 18.30 -15.40 6.47
CA GLU A 68 18.14 -15.65 5.03
C GLU A 68 18.17 -14.36 4.19
N ALA A 69 18.68 -13.24 4.74
CA ALA A 69 18.59 -11.92 4.14
C ALA A 69 19.20 -11.79 2.72
N ASP A 70 20.20 -12.60 2.42
CA ASP A 70 20.91 -12.56 1.11
C ASP A 70 20.36 -13.55 0.07
N LYS A 71 19.18 -14.14 0.32
CA LYS A 71 18.63 -15.21 -0.52
C LYS A 71 17.30 -14.83 -1.15
N ASN A 72 16.94 -15.53 -2.24
CA ASN A 72 15.58 -15.60 -2.70
C ASN A 72 14.81 -16.54 -1.78
N LEU A 73 13.96 -16.01 -0.93
CA LEU A 73 13.37 -16.76 0.16
C LEU A 73 11.91 -17.11 -0.12
N THR A 74 11.59 -18.39 -0.10
CA THR A 74 10.20 -18.88 -0.08
C THR A 74 9.87 -19.37 1.32
N ILE A 75 8.87 -18.74 1.94
CA ILE A 75 8.39 -19.05 3.29
C ILE A 75 7.03 -19.74 3.17
N ASN A 76 6.97 -21.03 3.46
CA ASN A 76 5.73 -21.77 3.55
C ASN A 76 5.19 -21.69 4.98
N VAL A 77 3.94 -21.22 5.10
CA VAL A 77 3.23 -21.07 6.37
C VAL A 77 2.11 -22.12 6.42
N PRO A 78 2.31 -23.25 7.08
CA PRO A 78 1.31 -24.30 7.22
C PRO A 78 0.09 -23.83 8.00
N LYS A 79 -1.03 -24.57 7.87
CA LYS A 79 -2.24 -24.32 8.62
C LYS A 79 -1.96 -24.17 10.12
N GLY A 80 -2.49 -23.12 10.73
CA GLY A 80 -2.33 -22.77 12.14
C GLY A 80 -2.65 -21.30 12.37
N VAL A 81 -2.79 -20.93 13.63
CA VAL A 81 -2.95 -19.52 14.03
C VAL A 81 -1.67 -19.09 14.74
N TYR A 82 -0.91 -18.25 14.07
CA TYR A 82 0.39 -17.75 14.55
C TYR A 82 0.17 -16.39 15.21
N LEU A 83 0.28 -16.35 16.53
CA LEU A 83 0.11 -15.11 17.28
C LEU A 83 1.32 -14.20 17.14
N PHE A 84 1.07 -12.90 17.07
CA PHE A 84 2.08 -11.85 17.08
C PHE A 84 1.74 -10.83 18.16
N ASP A 85 2.71 -10.53 19.00
CA ASP A 85 2.65 -9.42 19.93
C ASP A 85 2.99 -8.09 19.24
N ALA A 86 2.80 -6.97 19.93
CA ALA A 86 3.18 -5.66 19.42
C ALA A 86 4.64 -5.61 18.99
N GLY A 87 4.90 -4.94 17.86
CA GLY A 87 6.25 -4.77 17.36
C GLY A 87 6.35 -4.72 15.85
N CYS A 88 7.57 -4.78 15.35
CA CYS A 88 7.89 -4.67 13.93
C CYS A 88 8.60 -5.91 13.44
N ILE A 89 8.21 -6.37 12.26
CA ILE A 89 8.89 -7.41 11.49
C ILE A 89 9.51 -6.74 10.27
N LYS A 90 10.84 -6.67 10.22
CA LYS A 90 11.57 -6.05 9.11
C LYS A 90 11.81 -7.08 8.01
N LEU A 91 11.31 -6.77 6.83
CA LEU A 91 11.49 -7.58 5.64
C LEU A 91 12.79 -7.23 4.91
N HIS A 92 13.19 -8.08 3.98
CA HIS A 92 14.23 -7.84 2.99
C HIS A 92 13.70 -8.12 1.58
N SER A 93 14.47 -7.83 0.54
CA SER A 93 14.06 -8.11 -0.85
C SER A 93 13.97 -9.61 -1.14
N ASN A 94 13.21 -9.96 -2.18
CA ASN A 94 13.11 -11.31 -2.75
C ASN A 94 12.49 -12.35 -1.80
N ILE A 95 11.33 -12.03 -1.23
CA ILE A 95 10.59 -12.96 -0.37
C ILE A 95 9.25 -13.33 -1.01
N THR A 96 8.93 -14.61 -0.99
CA THR A 96 7.58 -15.13 -1.26
C THR A 96 7.05 -15.84 -0.03
N PHE A 97 5.95 -15.35 0.52
CA PHE A 97 5.18 -16.03 1.56
C PHE A 97 4.05 -16.82 0.93
N ASN A 98 4.02 -18.12 1.15
CA ASN A 98 2.94 -19.02 0.74
C ASN A 98 2.18 -19.52 1.96
N PHE A 99 0.92 -19.16 2.07
CA PHE A 99 0.07 -19.58 3.18
C PHE A 99 -0.82 -20.75 2.74
N ASP A 100 -0.81 -21.82 3.51
CA ASP A 100 -1.79 -22.88 3.38
C ASP A 100 -3.19 -22.38 3.77
N LYS A 101 -4.21 -23.03 3.24
CA LYS A 101 -5.59 -22.71 3.64
C LYS A 101 -5.77 -22.88 5.15
N GLY A 102 -6.17 -21.80 5.83
CA GLY A 102 -6.35 -21.76 7.28
C GLY A 102 -5.09 -21.41 8.05
N ALA A 103 -4.01 -20.99 7.39
CA ALA A 103 -2.89 -20.33 8.03
C ALA A 103 -3.24 -18.87 8.28
N THR A 104 -3.05 -18.38 9.49
CA THR A 104 -3.43 -17.03 9.92
C THR A 104 -2.32 -16.43 10.78
N PHE A 105 -1.90 -15.23 10.45
CA PHE A 105 -1.15 -14.36 11.34
C PHE A 105 -2.15 -13.52 12.11
N ARG A 106 -2.15 -13.65 13.43
CA ARG A 106 -3.11 -13.00 14.31
C ARG A 106 -2.44 -12.11 15.34
N THR A 107 -3.08 -11.02 15.69
CA THR A 107 -2.70 -10.20 16.86
C THR A 107 -3.94 -9.98 17.75
N THR A 108 -3.70 -9.61 18.99
CA THR A 108 -4.74 -9.37 19.98
C THR A 108 -4.99 -7.90 20.23
N LEU A 109 -6.06 -7.62 20.93
CA LEU A 109 -6.48 -6.26 21.29
C LEU A 109 -5.34 -5.47 21.95
N GLY A 110 -5.18 -4.22 21.53
CA GLY A 110 -4.13 -3.31 22.02
C GLY A 110 -2.79 -3.46 21.33
N ASN A 111 -2.53 -4.55 20.62
CA ASN A 111 -1.26 -4.76 19.94
C ASN A 111 -1.24 -4.10 18.56
N GLN A 112 -0.08 -3.54 18.22
CA GLN A 112 0.23 -3.01 16.89
C GLN A 112 1.41 -3.78 16.31
N VAL A 113 1.16 -4.53 15.23
CA VAL A 113 2.17 -5.28 14.48
C VAL A 113 2.36 -4.63 13.12
N ASN A 114 3.60 -4.30 12.79
CA ASN A 114 3.94 -3.72 11.48
C ASN A 114 4.92 -4.62 10.74
N PHE A 115 4.54 -5.06 9.55
CA PHE A 115 5.51 -5.54 8.57
C PHE A 115 6.14 -4.33 7.89
N VAL A 116 7.44 -4.16 8.11
CA VAL A 116 8.19 -2.98 7.69
C VAL A 116 9.00 -3.30 6.46
N TYR A 117 8.89 -2.47 5.45
CA TYR A 117 9.65 -2.51 4.21
C TYR A 117 10.69 -1.37 4.25
N PRO A 118 11.91 -1.65 4.74
CA PRO A 118 12.88 -0.60 4.99
C PRO A 118 13.34 0.13 3.73
N SER A 119 13.55 1.44 3.84
CA SER A 119 14.08 2.29 2.78
C SER A 119 15.28 3.11 3.26
N PRO A 120 16.47 2.50 3.37
CA PRO A 120 17.66 3.17 3.87
C PRO A 120 18.26 4.22 2.91
N LYS A 121 17.73 4.33 1.70
CA LYS A 121 18.14 5.30 0.69
C LYS A 121 16.94 6.03 0.12
N ALA A 122 17.16 7.27 -0.30
CA ALA A 122 16.17 8.03 -1.08
C ALA A 122 16.02 7.47 -2.51
N GLY A 123 14.91 7.83 -3.15
CA GLY A 123 14.60 7.43 -4.53
C GLY A 123 13.82 6.11 -4.63
N TYR A 124 13.18 5.92 -5.76
CA TYR A 124 12.33 4.76 -6.05
C TYR A 124 13.01 3.39 -5.96
N ASN A 125 14.31 3.34 -5.87
CA ASN A 125 15.08 2.12 -5.64
C ASN A 125 15.72 2.12 -4.23
N GLY A 126 15.30 3.00 -3.34
CA GLY A 126 15.83 3.13 -2.00
C GLY A 126 15.38 2.05 -1.03
N GLY A 127 14.19 1.50 -1.27
CA GLY A 127 13.57 0.46 -0.47
C GLY A 127 13.78 -0.95 -1.01
N ILE A 128 13.06 -1.90 -0.42
CA ILE A 128 13.13 -3.32 -0.78
C ILE A 128 12.20 -3.67 -1.94
N SER A 129 12.46 -4.81 -2.59
CA SER A 129 11.72 -5.22 -3.78
C SER A 129 11.43 -6.73 -3.84
N ASN A 130 10.52 -7.10 -4.75
CA ASN A 130 10.16 -8.49 -5.04
C ASN A 130 9.60 -9.22 -3.80
N ILE A 131 8.54 -8.69 -3.22
CA ILE A 131 7.83 -9.33 -2.11
C ILE A 131 6.49 -9.84 -2.59
N LYS A 132 6.17 -11.09 -2.29
CA LYS A 132 4.89 -11.70 -2.62
C LYS A 132 4.23 -12.31 -1.39
N TRP A 133 2.97 -11.96 -1.17
CA TRP A 133 2.09 -12.57 -0.19
C TRP A 133 1.01 -13.36 -0.91
N GLN A 134 1.02 -14.69 -0.75
CA GLN A 134 0.07 -15.60 -1.39
C GLN A 134 -0.81 -16.27 -0.37
N GLY A 135 -2.11 -15.96 -0.37
CA GLY A 135 -3.11 -16.56 0.52
C GLY A 135 -3.00 -16.16 1.98
N ALA A 136 -2.24 -15.13 2.32
CA ALA A 136 -2.02 -14.69 3.70
C ALA A 136 -3.31 -14.20 4.34
N THR A 137 -3.56 -14.62 5.59
CA THR A 137 -4.58 -14.03 6.44
C THR A 137 -3.93 -13.24 7.57
N PHE A 138 -4.27 -11.95 7.66
CA PHE A 138 -3.88 -11.05 8.73
C PHE A 138 -5.13 -10.71 9.56
N GLN A 139 -5.15 -11.09 10.81
CA GLN A 139 -6.31 -10.93 11.68
C GLN A 139 -5.98 -10.13 12.92
N GLY A 140 -6.73 -9.07 13.13
CA GLY A 140 -6.74 -8.31 14.38
C GLY A 140 -7.89 -8.72 15.28
N ASP A 141 -8.02 -8.01 16.39
CA ASP A 141 -9.03 -8.21 17.41
C ASP A 141 -9.63 -6.86 17.80
N ASN A 142 -10.32 -6.21 16.86
CA ASN A 142 -10.92 -4.91 17.09
C ASN A 142 -12.33 -5.04 17.68
N THR A 143 -12.55 -4.30 18.74
CA THR A 143 -13.85 -4.18 19.40
C THR A 143 -14.24 -2.69 19.46
N PRO A 144 -15.48 -2.35 19.83
CA PRO A 144 -15.85 -0.96 20.07
C PRO A 144 -15.01 -0.25 21.16
N SER A 145 -14.43 -1.02 22.08
CA SER A 145 -13.64 -0.52 23.19
C SER A 145 -12.13 -0.55 22.98
N GLY A 146 -11.66 -1.14 21.89
CA GLY A 146 -10.22 -1.21 21.63
C GLY A 146 -9.91 -1.73 20.24
N GLN A 147 -8.67 -1.55 19.81
CA GLN A 147 -8.21 -1.86 18.46
C GLN A 147 -6.86 -2.55 18.48
N SER A 148 -6.60 -3.29 17.43
CA SER A 148 -5.31 -3.87 17.12
C SER A 148 -4.91 -3.51 15.68
N CYS A 149 -3.65 -3.67 15.34
CA CYS A 149 -3.15 -3.35 14.01
C CYS A 149 -2.27 -4.48 13.48
N PHE A 150 -2.51 -4.82 12.23
CA PHE A 150 -1.62 -5.68 11.47
C PHE A 150 -1.36 -4.99 10.12
N ALA A 151 -0.39 -4.07 10.09
CA ALA A 151 -0.15 -3.19 8.95
C ALA A 151 1.05 -3.62 8.11
N GLN A 152 0.98 -3.32 6.81
CA GLN A 152 2.08 -3.39 5.87
C GLN A 152 2.59 -1.98 5.62
N SER A 153 3.72 -1.59 6.21
CA SER A 153 4.31 -0.23 6.08
C SER A 153 5.38 -0.23 5.00
N ILE A 154 5.00 0.18 3.79
CA ILE A 154 5.77 -0.01 2.56
C ILE A 154 6.37 1.32 2.11
N HIS A 155 7.66 1.51 2.31
CA HIS A 155 8.39 2.71 1.95
C HIS A 155 9.35 2.44 0.78
N HIS A 156 9.24 3.19 -0.33
CA HIS A 156 9.96 2.99 -1.60
C HIS A 156 9.95 1.52 -2.07
N GLY A 157 8.85 0.82 -1.75
CA GLY A 157 8.69 -0.58 -2.13
C GLY A 157 8.47 -0.74 -3.63
N LYS A 158 9.05 -1.82 -4.20
CA LYS A 158 8.99 -2.08 -5.65
C LYS A 158 8.65 -3.53 -5.94
N LYS A 159 7.74 -3.77 -6.89
CA LYS A 159 7.30 -5.12 -7.28
C LYS A 159 6.78 -5.92 -6.07
N ILE A 160 5.73 -5.41 -5.44
CA ILE A 160 5.10 -6.03 -4.29
C ILE A 160 3.73 -6.54 -4.70
N GLU A 161 3.44 -7.78 -4.35
CA GLU A 161 2.19 -8.44 -4.68
C GLU A 161 1.48 -8.96 -3.43
N PHE A 162 0.18 -8.66 -3.31
CA PHE A 162 -0.76 -9.29 -2.40
C PHE A 162 -1.81 -10.04 -3.22
N ASN A 163 -1.78 -11.36 -3.21
CA ASN A 163 -2.70 -12.17 -3.98
C ASN A 163 -3.45 -13.17 -3.10
N LYS A 164 -4.79 -13.17 -3.20
CA LYS A 164 -5.68 -14.02 -2.39
C LYS A 164 -5.48 -13.82 -0.88
N CYS A 165 -5.07 -12.63 -0.46
CA CYS A 165 -4.89 -12.30 0.95
C CYS A 165 -6.22 -11.92 1.60
N THR A 166 -6.30 -12.07 2.92
CA THR A 166 -7.44 -11.65 3.72
C THR A 166 -6.93 -10.80 4.88
N PHE A 167 -7.48 -9.60 5.01
CA PHE A 167 -7.23 -8.69 6.11
C PHE A 167 -8.52 -8.56 6.92
N ILE A 168 -8.51 -9.02 8.16
CA ILE A 168 -9.70 -9.07 9.00
C ILE A 168 -9.49 -8.22 10.24
N ASN A 169 -10.28 -7.16 10.38
CA ASN A 169 -10.40 -6.42 11.63
C ASN A 169 -9.05 -6.02 12.25
N ALA A 170 -8.08 -5.68 11.41
CA ALA A 170 -6.69 -5.46 11.80
C ALA A 170 -6.21 -4.04 11.47
N GLU A 171 -7.10 -3.07 11.47
CA GLU A 171 -6.81 -1.68 11.20
C GLU A 171 -6.74 -0.88 12.49
N SER A 172 -5.62 -0.21 12.72
CA SER A 172 -5.46 0.65 13.90
C SER A 172 -6.15 2.02 13.73
N PRO A 173 -6.36 2.78 14.80
CA PRO A 173 -6.84 4.16 14.71
C PRO A 173 -5.94 5.05 13.86
N GLY A 174 -4.63 4.82 13.88
CA GLY A 174 -3.61 5.61 13.20
C GLY A 174 -2.99 4.94 11.98
N GLY A 175 -3.43 3.73 11.58
CA GLY A 175 -2.81 2.97 10.49
C GLY A 175 -3.80 2.46 9.46
N HIS A 176 -3.27 1.85 8.44
CA HIS A 176 -3.97 1.22 7.33
C HIS A 176 -3.61 -0.26 7.26
N TYR A 177 -4.35 -1.07 6.51
CA TYR A 177 -3.91 -2.44 6.23
C TYR A 177 -2.66 -2.45 5.37
N ILE A 178 -2.65 -1.60 4.33
CA ILE A 178 -1.52 -1.42 3.42
C ILE A 178 -1.26 0.07 3.26
N ASP A 179 -0.06 0.49 3.61
CA ASP A 179 0.41 1.86 3.63
C ASP A 179 1.57 1.99 2.62
N LEU A 180 1.33 2.72 1.52
CA LEU A 180 2.22 2.81 0.36
C LEU A 180 2.79 4.22 0.22
N GLU A 181 4.11 4.36 0.44
CA GLU A 181 4.80 5.64 0.47
C GLU A 181 5.94 5.68 -0.55
N GLY A 182 5.83 6.53 -1.57
CA GLY A 182 6.84 6.62 -2.62
C GLY A 182 7.14 5.29 -3.33
N SER A 183 6.16 4.39 -3.36
CA SER A 183 6.29 3.01 -3.81
C SER A 183 5.77 2.81 -5.23
N HIS A 184 6.17 1.73 -5.91
CA HIS A 184 5.72 1.51 -7.27
C HIS A 184 5.70 0.05 -7.74
N ASN A 185 4.92 -0.22 -8.80
CA ASN A 185 4.69 -1.56 -9.33
C ASN A 185 4.08 -2.48 -8.26
N ILE A 186 2.96 -2.05 -7.68
CA ILE A 186 2.25 -2.74 -6.63
C ILE A 186 1.02 -3.42 -7.21
N ASP A 187 0.80 -4.68 -6.89
CA ASP A 187 -0.35 -5.47 -7.35
C ASP A 187 -1.10 -6.08 -6.16
N ILE A 188 -2.32 -5.62 -5.93
CA ILE A 188 -3.21 -6.09 -4.86
C ILE A 188 -4.43 -6.71 -5.53
N LYS A 189 -4.54 -8.04 -5.48
CA LYS A 189 -5.55 -8.75 -6.27
C LYS A 189 -6.20 -9.92 -5.56
N ASN A 190 -7.46 -10.20 -5.94
CA ASN A 190 -8.22 -11.36 -5.45
C ASN A 190 -8.31 -11.41 -3.91
N SER A 191 -8.12 -10.30 -3.24
CA SER A 191 -7.97 -10.20 -1.79
C SER A 191 -9.24 -9.65 -1.14
N THR A 192 -9.36 -9.84 0.17
CA THR A 192 -10.53 -9.40 0.93
C THR A 192 -10.10 -8.57 2.14
N PHE A 193 -10.75 -7.42 2.31
CA PHE A 193 -10.55 -6.49 3.43
C PHE A 193 -11.85 -6.43 4.22
N ILE A 194 -11.82 -6.79 5.50
CA ILE A 194 -13.02 -7.01 6.30
C ILE A 194 -12.95 -6.25 7.62
N GLY A 195 -13.93 -5.40 7.84
CA GLY A 195 -14.14 -4.71 9.10
C GLY A 195 -13.37 -3.41 9.25
N PHE A 196 -14.06 -2.39 9.74
CA PHE A 196 -13.51 -1.09 10.07
C PHE A 196 -14.25 -0.51 11.28
N ASN A 197 -13.53 -0.29 12.38
CA ASN A 197 -14.06 0.29 13.61
C ASN A 197 -13.48 1.68 13.93
N GLY A 198 -12.67 2.25 13.06
CA GLY A 198 -12.05 3.55 13.28
C GLY A 198 -13.07 4.70 13.32
N ASN A 199 -12.78 5.72 14.10
CA ASN A 199 -13.61 6.93 14.21
C ASN A 199 -13.29 7.98 13.15
N MET A 200 -12.21 7.79 12.37
CA MET A 200 -11.75 8.76 11.35
C MET A 200 -12.38 8.51 10.01
N ASP A 201 -12.81 9.56 9.33
CA ASP A 201 -13.42 9.50 8.00
C ASP A 201 -12.40 9.23 6.88
N PHE A 202 -11.09 9.37 7.14
CA PHE A 202 -10.02 9.26 6.13
C PHE A 202 -9.23 7.95 6.22
N LYS A 203 -9.81 6.91 6.78
CA LYS A 203 -9.14 5.62 6.90
C LYS A 203 -9.44 4.74 5.72
N GLU A 204 -8.47 4.60 4.85
CA GLU A 204 -8.49 3.68 3.73
C GLU A 204 -7.81 2.35 4.10
N ALA A 205 -8.32 1.25 3.55
CA ALA A 205 -7.64 -0.04 3.65
C ALA A 205 -6.26 0.02 2.97
N ILE A 206 -6.20 0.72 1.84
CA ILE A 206 -4.99 0.93 1.06
C ILE A 206 -4.75 2.43 0.95
N GLN A 207 -3.79 2.94 1.71
CA GLN A 207 -3.30 4.29 1.57
C GLN A 207 -2.27 4.37 0.45
N ILE A 208 -2.37 5.38 -0.38
CA ILE A 208 -1.42 5.68 -1.45
C ILE A 208 -0.92 7.10 -1.23
N ASP A 209 0.33 7.25 -0.85
CA ASP A 209 0.82 8.56 -0.46
C ASP A 209 2.27 8.81 -0.94
N TYR A 210 2.87 9.85 -0.43
CA TYR A 210 4.21 10.30 -0.75
C TYR A 210 5.22 9.76 0.27
N SER A 211 6.47 9.57 -0.13
CA SER A 211 7.57 9.25 0.77
C SER A 211 7.80 10.39 1.78
N ASN A 212 6.90 10.50 2.76
CA ASN A 212 6.91 11.56 3.76
C ASN A 212 6.64 11.00 5.18
N PRO A 213 7.42 11.39 6.19
CA PRO A 213 7.24 10.85 7.54
C PRO A 213 5.91 11.25 8.20
N VAL A 214 5.19 12.25 7.68
CA VAL A 214 3.87 12.62 8.19
C VAL A 214 2.78 11.72 7.61
N ALA A 215 2.97 11.20 6.41
CA ALA A 215 2.03 10.30 5.76
C ALA A 215 2.04 8.91 6.40
N MET A 216 3.22 8.41 6.77
CA MET A 216 3.40 7.02 7.20
C MET A 216 2.81 6.73 8.58
N SER A 217 2.06 5.63 8.67
CA SER A 217 1.57 5.08 9.93
C SER A 217 2.69 4.60 10.85
N TYR A 218 3.74 4.01 10.27
CA TYR A 218 4.93 3.59 10.99
C TYR A 218 6.20 4.12 10.34
N LYS A 219 7.03 4.80 11.13
CA LYS A 219 8.31 5.38 10.72
C LYS A 219 9.45 4.48 11.14
N ASN A 220 10.05 3.78 10.17
CA ASN A 220 11.20 2.93 10.47
C ASN A 220 12.46 3.79 10.67
N PRO A 221 13.18 3.62 11.80
CA PRO A 221 14.43 4.33 12.02
C PRO A 221 15.47 4.01 10.94
N GLY A 222 16.06 5.06 10.36
CA GLY A 222 17.05 4.96 9.28
C GLY A 222 16.49 5.12 7.87
N ASP A 223 15.17 5.13 7.70
CA ASP A 223 14.56 5.39 6.40
C ASP A 223 14.82 6.82 5.92
N GLN A 224 14.95 6.98 4.60
CA GLN A 224 15.19 8.26 3.92
C GLN A 224 13.92 8.72 3.21
N TYR A 225 13.49 9.94 3.48
CA TYR A 225 12.27 10.53 2.94
C TYR A 225 12.62 11.60 1.88
N ASP A 226 11.93 11.58 0.74
CA ASP A 226 12.20 12.47 -0.39
C ASP A 226 10.94 13.07 -1.03
N ASN A 227 9.77 12.75 -0.47
CA ASN A 227 8.45 13.15 -0.96
C ASN A 227 8.12 12.64 -2.36
N LEU A 228 8.76 11.60 -2.87
CA LEU A 228 8.37 10.98 -4.12
C LEU A 228 6.95 10.41 -4.02
N PRO A 229 6.10 10.61 -5.04
CA PRO A 229 4.75 10.06 -5.07
C PRO A 229 4.76 8.57 -5.36
N THR A 230 3.81 7.85 -4.82
CA THR A 230 3.52 6.46 -5.21
C THR A 230 2.92 6.41 -6.62
N TYR A 231 3.28 5.41 -7.42
CA TYR A 231 2.74 5.22 -8.77
C TYR A 231 2.66 3.76 -9.21
N ASN A 232 1.91 3.51 -10.29
CA ASN A 232 1.68 2.20 -10.87
C ASN A 232 1.20 1.18 -9.84
N VAL A 233 0.03 1.46 -9.25
CA VAL A 233 -0.64 0.61 -8.27
C VAL A 233 -1.89 0.01 -8.91
N LYS A 234 -2.03 -1.31 -8.86
CA LYS A 234 -3.18 -2.05 -9.35
C LYS A 234 -3.91 -2.71 -8.20
N VAL A 235 -5.17 -2.35 -8.01
CA VAL A 235 -6.08 -2.93 -7.02
C VAL A 235 -7.23 -3.56 -7.80
N ASN A 236 -7.16 -4.89 -7.99
CA ASN A 236 -8.06 -5.57 -8.92
C ASN A 236 -8.74 -6.79 -8.31
N ASN A 237 -10.04 -6.93 -8.55
CA ASN A 237 -10.84 -8.08 -8.14
C ASN A 237 -10.81 -8.35 -6.63
N ASN A 238 -10.81 -7.28 -5.80
CA ASN A 238 -10.83 -7.38 -4.36
C ASN A 238 -12.23 -7.14 -3.81
N ARG A 239 -12.42 -7.51 -2.55
CA ARG A 239 -13.68 -7.30 -1.81
C ARG A 239 -13.40 -6.52 -0.53
N PHE A 240 -14.19 -5.49 -0.30
CA PHE A 240 -14.19 -4.69 0.92
C PHE A 240 -15.53 -4.91 1.62
N LEU A 241 -15.52 -5.55 2.78
CA LEU A 241 -16.70 -6.13 3.41
C LEU A 241 -16.90 -5.67 4.85
N PRO A 242 -18.14 -5.48 5.30
CA PRO A 242 -18.46 -5.27 6.69
C PRO A 242 -18.42 -6.60 7.46
N ILE A 243 -18.47 -6.50 8.79
CA ILE A 243 -18.77 -7.60 9.69
C ILE A 243 -20.21 -7.42 10.19
N TYR A 244 -21.01 -8.47 10.08
CA TYR A 244 -22.36 -8.51 10.64
C TYR A 244 -22.37 -9.38 11.90
N ASN A 245 -23.17 -8.98 12.88
CA ASN A 245 -23.48 -9.82 14.04
C ASN A 245 -24.49 -10.92 13.69
N SER A 246 -24.81 -11.79 14.65
CA SER A 246 -25.76 -12.88 14.47
C SER A 246 -27.19 -12.42 14.14
N ALA A 247 -27.55 -11.17 14.49
CA ALA A 247 -28.82 -10.56 14.11
C ALA A 247 -28.80 -9.90 12.72
N GLY A 248 -27.70 -10.02 11.99
CA GLY A 248 -27.53 -9.42 10.67
C GLY A 248 -27.35 -7.89 10.67
N GLN A 249 -27.01 -7.29 11.81
CA GLN A 249 -26.68 -5.89 11.94
C GLN A 249 -25.17 -5.68 11.72
N ILE A 250 -24.78 -4.51 11.24
CA ILE A 250 -23.37 -4.17 11.08
C ILE A 250 -22.72 -4.03 12.46
N SER A 251 -21.73 -4.86 12.76
CA SER A 251 -20.87 -4.71 13.92
C SER A 251 -19.59 -3.95 13.58
N SER A 252 -19.16 -4.02 12.31
CA SER A 252 -18.04 -3.26 11.78
C SER A 252 -18.29 -2.96 10.31
N TYR A 253 -18.08 -1.73 9.86
CA TYR A 253 -18.27 -1.34 8.46
C TYR A 253 -17.21 -1.98 7.56
N ALA A 254 -17.46 -1.98 6.25
CA ALA A 254 -16.36 -2.18 5.31
C ALA A 254 -15.40 -0.98 5.38
N PRO A 255 -14.08 -1.19 5.26
CA PRO A 255 -13.15 -0.09 5.19
C PRO A 255 -13.33 0.71 3.89
N ASN A 256 -12.98 1.99 3.91
CA ASN A 256 -12.80 2.75 2.69
C ASN A 256 -11.70 2.06 1.86
N PRO A 257 -11.91 1.81 0.56
CA PRO A 257 -11.02 0.89 -0.13
C PRO A 257 -9.64 1.44 -0.42
N ILE A 258 -9.55 2.71 -0.87
CA ILE A 258 -8.31 3.29 -1.36
C ILE A 258 -8.38 4.81 -1.31
N GLY A 259 -7.26 5.45 -1.03
CA GLY A 259 -7.18 6.90 -1.04
C GLY A 259 -5.81 7.46 -0.71
N GLU A 260 -5.79 8.78 -0.62
CA GLU A 260 -4.65 9.63 -0.33
C GLU A 260 -5.06 10.73 0.64
N HIS A 261 -4.14 11.20 1.47
CA HIS A 261 -4.44 12.21 2.48
C HIS A 261 -4.05 13.62 2.09
N ALA A 262 -2.86 13.85 1.57
CA ALA A 262 -2.35 15.18 1.32
C ALA A 262 -1.19 15.19 0.30
N ILE A 263 -0.91 16.38 -0.24
CA ILE A 263 0.26 16.65 -1.06
C ILE A 263 1.36 17.24 -0.22
N TYR A 264 2.57 16.82 -0.47
CA TYR A 264 3.76 17.27 0.21
C TYR A 264 4.65 18.10 -0.70
N ASN A 265 5.37 19.05 -0.12
CA ASN A 265 6.28 19.94 -0.85
C ASN A 265 5.66 20.72 -2.02
N ASN A 266 4.38 21.09 -1.92
CA ASN A 266 3.64 21.79 -2.98
C ASN A 266 3.77 21.09 -4.35
N GLY A 267 3.81 19.78 -4.37
CA GLY A 267 3.92 18.97 -5.59
C GLY A 267 5.26 19.01 -6.30
N LYS A 268 6.33 19.52 -5.69
CA LYS A 268 7.65 19.60 -6.33
C LYS A 268 8.22 18.25 -6.71
N ALA A 269 7.90 17.19 -5.98
CA ALA A 269 8.35 15.84 -6.27
C ALA A 269 7.50 15.12 -7.34
N GLY A 270 6.41 15.73 -7.80
CA GLY A 270 5.50 15.15 -8.78
C GLY A 270 4.10 14.86 -8.20
N ILE A 271 3.34 14.09 -8.93
CA ILE A 271 1.95 13.74 -8.62
C ILE A 271 1.81 12.21 -8.53
N ILE A 272 0.96 11.72 -7.65
CA ILE A 272 0.53 10.31 -7.62
C ILE A 272 -0.11 9.96 -8.96
N HIS A 273 0.29 8.87 -9.59
CA HIS A 273 -0.20 8.53 -10.92
C HIS A 273 -0.24 7.03 -11.23
N ASP A 274 -0.94 6.68 -12.32
CA ASP A 274 -1.10 5.31 -12.79
C ASP A 274 -1.74 4.40 -11.72
N ILE A 275 -2.89 4.86 -11.18
CA ILE A 275 -3.64 4.15 -10.16
C ILE A 275 -4.84 3.46 -10.79
N HIS A 276 -4.94 2.15 -10.62
CA HIS A 276 -6.01 1.32 -11.15
C HIS A 276 -6.81 0.65 -10.03
N PHE A 277 -8.02 1.10 -9.81
CA PHE A 277 -8.98 0.45 -8.92
C PHE A 277 -10.09 -0.17 -9.77
N THR A 278 -9.99 -1.49 -10.03
CA THR A 278 -10.79 -2.14 -11.06
C THR A 278 -11.43 -3.45 -10.60
N ASN A 279 -12.67 -3.73 -11.03
CA ASN A 279 -13.39 -4.98 -10.76
C ASN A 279 -13.59 -5.28 -9.26
N ASN A 280 -13.51 -4.31 -8.39
CA ASN A 280 -13.65 -4.50 -6.96
C ASN A 280 -15.12 -4.43 -6.51
N THR A 281 -15.40 -5.00 -5.34
CA THR A 281 -16.71 -4.93 -4.70
C THR A 281 -16.58 -4.32 -3.31
N VAL A 282 -17.33 -3.26 -3.04
CA VAL A 282 -17.41 -2.56 -1.76
C VAL A 282 -18.84 -2.70 -1.22
N VAL A 283 -19.00 -3.28 -0.04
CA VAL A 283 -20.31 -3.53 0.57
C VAL A 283 -20.40 -2.82 1.91
N ASP A 284 -21.43 -2.01 2.10
CA ASP A 284 -21.69 -1.27 3.33
C ASP A 284 -20.45 -0.55 3.91
N PRO A 285 -19.81 0.33 3.12
CA PRO A 285 -18.67 1.11 3.61
C PRO A 285 -19.12 2.05 4.74
N LYS A 286 -18.17 2.46 5.58
CA LYS A 286 -18.45 3.39 6.67
C LYS A 286 -19.13 4.66 6.13
N PRO A 287 -20.25 5.11 6.75
CA PRO A 287 -20.85 6.39 6.42
C PRO A 287 -19.87 7.53 6.68
N LEU A 288 -19.72 8.42 5.71
CA LEU A 288 -18.87 9.59 5.83
C LEU A 288 -19.69 10.77 6.37
N THR A 289 -19.16 11.45 7.36
CA THR A 289 -19.81 12.60 7.99
C THR A 289 -19.27 13.93 7.51
N THR A 290 -18.06 13.94 6.96
CA THR A 290 -17.36 15.15 6.53
C THR A 290 -17.67 15.48 5.08
N TYR A 291 -18.13 16.71 4.82
CA TYR A 291 -18.25 17.24 3.47
C TYR A 291 -16.86 17.34 2.82
N GLY A 292 -16.76 16.97 1.54
CA GLY A 292 -15.49 16.96 0.83
C GLY A 292 -14.64 15.71 1.10
N ASN A 293 -15.28 14.61 1.44
CA ASN A 293 -14.64 13.30 1.57
C ASN A 293 -15.36 12.25 0.71
N GLY A 294 -14.73 11.10 0.49
CA GLY A 294 -15.27 9.98 -0.28
C GLY A 294 -14.74 8.64 0.22
N ASN A 295 -15.48 7.57 -0.05
CA ASN A 295 -14.97 6.23 0.22
C ASN A 295 -13.71 5.94 -0.59
N ILE A 296 -13.64 6.44 -1.83
CA ILE A 296 -12.42 6.61 -2.60
C ILE A 296 -12.11 8.09 -2.63
N ARG A 297 -10.94 8.48 -2.13
CA ARG A 297 -10.54 9.87 -2.03
C ARG A 297 -9.15 10.07 -2.58
N PHE A 298 -9.01 10.97 -3.55
CA PHE A 298 -7.71 11.39 -4.07
C PHE A 298 -7.61 12.92 -4.14
N ILE A 299 -6.43 13.42 -3.80
CA ILE A 299 -6.02 14.81 -3.93
C ILE A 299 -4.89 14.84 -4.95
N ASP A 300 -5.07 15.59 -6.08
CA ASP A 300 -4.07 15.73 -7.13
C ASP A 300 -3.47 14.40 -7.63
N VAL A 301 -4.30 13.59 -8.24
CA VAL A 301 -3.92 12.34 -8.91
C VAL A 301 -4.00 12.48 -10.43
N SER A 302 -3.15 11.78 -11.16
CA SER A 302 -3.21 11.64 -12.62
C SER A 302 -3.29 10.18 -13.05
N ASN A 303 -3.75 9.93 -14.28
CA ASN A 303 -3.85 8.57 -14.78
C ASN A 303 -4.56 7.66 -13.77
N LEU A 304 -5.82 7.99 -13.48
CA LEU A 304 -6.64 7.26 -12.52
C LEU A 304 -7.73 6.48 -13.26
N TRP A 305 -7.85 5.20 -12.91
CA TRP A 305 -8.93 4.33 -13.40
C TRP A 305 -9.72 3.74 -12.24
N ILE A 306 -10.97 4.16 -12.09
CA ILE A 306 -11.97 3.57 -11.19
C ILE A 306 -13.00 2.92 -12.09
N THR A 307 -12.83 1.63 -12.41
CA THR A 307 -13.61 1.01 -13.46
C THR A 307 -14.18 -0.36 -13.10
N ASN A 308 -15.40 -0.65 -13.54
CA ASN A 308 -16.09 -1.93 -13.36
C ASN A 308 -16.28 -2.33 -11.88
N ASN A 309 -16.32 -1.38 -10.95
CA ASN A 309 -16.50 -1.67 -9.54
C ASN A 309 -17.98 -1.74 -9.16
N LYS A 310 -18.26 -2.47 -8.07
CA LYS A 310 -19.59 -2.57 -7.47
C LYS A 310 -19.58 -1.94 -6.09
N PHE A 311 -20.39 -0.91 -5.90
CA PHE A 311 -20.64 -0.28 -4.61
C PHE A 311 -22.07 -0.66 -4.18
N ILE A 312 -22.19 -1.41 -3.09
CA ILE A 312 -23.46 -2.00 -2.64
C ILE A 312 -23.72 -1.53 -1.22
N ASN A 313 -24.79 -0.80 -1.03
CA ASN A 313 -25.25 -0.36 0.27
C ASN A 313 -26.47 -1.19 0.68
N LYS A 314 -26.33 -2.09 1.66
CA LYS A 314 -27.40 -2.98 2.11
C LYS A 314 -28.03 -2.51 3.42
N LYS A 315 -27.19 -2.08 4.34
CA LYS A 315 -27.58 -1.80 5.73
C LYS A 315 -27.18 -0.40 6.20
N VAL A 316 -26.30 0.28 5.46
CA VAL A 316 -25.88 1.62 5.81
C VAL A 316 -26.96 2.62 5.40
N PRO A 317 -27.57 3.34 6.35
CA PRO A 317 -28.69 4.22 6.05
C PRO A 317 -28.27 5.49 5.30
N ARG A 318 -27.00 5.87 5.38
CA ARG A 318 -26.46 7.09 4.80
C ARG A 318 -24.98 6.94 4.54
N SER A 319 -24.55 7.37 3.37
CA SER A 319 -23.14 7.44 3.00
C SER A 319 -22.79 8.87 2.57
N GLY A 320 -21.52 9.24 2.61
CA GLY A 320 -21.02 10.45 1.97
C GLY A 320 -20.85 10.26 0.46
N ASN A 321 -19.90 10.93 -0.13
CA ASN A 321 -19.54 10.69 -1.52
C ASN A 321 -18.90 9.30 -1.65
N TYR A 322 -19.14 8.62 -2.76
CA TYR A 322 -18.43 7.36 -3.04
C TYR A 322 -17.05 7.62 -3.61
N ILE A 323 -16.96 8.58 -4.53
CA ILE A 323 -15.71 8.98 -5.16
C ILE A 323 -15.55 10.48 -5.00
N TYR A 324 -14.48 10.88 -4.34
CA TYR A 324 -14.12 12.28 -4.16
C TYR A 324 -12.76 12.55 -4.79
N LEU A 325 -12.70 13.41 -5.78
CA LEU A 325 -11.48 13.87 -6.43
C LEU A 325 -11.32 15.37 -6.23
N ASN A 326 -10.18 15.80 -5.72
CA ASN A 326 -9.91 17.19 -5.42
C ASN A 326 -8.56 17.65 -6.00
N ASN A 327 -8.60 18.66 -6.85
CA ASN A 327 -7.39 19.32 -7.32
C ASN A 327 -7.06 20.49 -6.38
N VAL A 328 -6.05 20.35 -5.57
CA VAL A 328 -5.65 21.33 -4.55
C VAL A 328 -4.43 22.13 -5.00
N GLU A 329 -3.40 21.44 -5.50
CA GLU A 329 -2.15 22.07 -5.90
C GLU A 329 -2.22 22.58 -7.35
N GLN A 330 -2.21 23.89 -7.53
CA GLN A 330 -2.38 24.53 -8.84
C GLN A 330 -1.28 24.18 -9.85
N LYS A 331 -0.11 23.77 -9.41
CA LYS A 331 1.01 23.39 -10.28
C LYS A 331 0.91 21.95 -10.77
N LEU A 332 0.15 21.11 -10.10
CA LEU A 332 -0.10 19.74 -10.51
C LEU A 332 -1.32 19.66 -11.45
N LYS A 333 -1.19 18.90 -12.51
CA LYS A 333 -2.27 18.73 -13.48
C LYS A 333 -2.95 17.39 -13.24
N MET A 334 -4.12 17.42 -12.63
CA MET A 334 -5.01 16.27 -12.62
C MET A 334 -5.53 16.01 -14.03
N THR A 335 -5.08 14.94 -14.63
CA THR A 335 -5.47 14.58 -16.01
C THR A 335 -5.66 13.08 -16.17
N ASN A 336 -6.41 12.70 -17.20
CA ASN A 336 -6.70 11.30 -17.53
C ASN A 336 -7.41 10.54 -16.39
N LEU A 337 -8.55 11.08 -15.96
CA LEU A 337 -9.36 10.54 -14.88
C LEU A 337 -10.52 9.73 -15.46
N ASN A 338 -10.56 8.43 -15.18
CA ASN A 338 -11.50 7.51 -15.79
C ASN A 338 -12.38 6.84 -14.73
N ILE A 339 -13.65 7.22 -14.67
CA ILE A 339 -14.66 6.62 -13.79
C ILE A 339 -15.71 5.97 -14.69
N LYS A 340 -15.56 4.65 -14.94
CA LYS A 340 -16.31 3.97 -15.99
C LYS A 340 -16.94 2.67 -15.53
N ASN A 341 -18.16 2.42 -15.99
CA ASN A 341 -18.85 1.13 -15.85
C ASN A 341 -18.99 0.67 -14.40
N ASN A 342 -19.00 1.57 -13.43
CA ASN A 342 -19.24 1.20 -12.04
C ASN A 342 -20.74 1.07 -11.78
N SER A 343 -21.12 0.21 -10.84
CA SER A 343 -22.48 0.12 -10.35
C SER A 343 -22.56 0.58 -8.89
N PHE A 344 -23.59 1.36 -8.61
CA PHE A 344 -23.91 1.88 -7.28
C PHE A 344 -25.34 1.44 -6.93
N THR A 345 -25.51 0.63 -5.89
CA THR A 345 -26.78 -0.01 -5.55
C THR A 345 -27.25 0.38 -4.16
N ASN A 346 -28.54 0.63 -3.99
CA ASN A 346 -29.22 0.96 -2.75
C ASN A 346 -28.65 2.15 -1.99
N ILE A 347 -28.45 3.26 -2.68
CA ILE A 347 -27.71 4.38 -2.16
C ILE A 347 -28.62 5.48 -1.65
N ASP A 348 -28.21 6.09 -0.54
CA ASP A 348 -28.90 7.20 0.09
C ASP A 348 -29.00 8.40 -0.85
N PRO A 349 -30.19 9.01 -0.98
CA PRO A 349 -30.46 10.15 -1.85
C PRO A 349 -29.75 11.46 -1.42
N ASN A 350 -29.24 11.53 -0.23
CA ASN A 350 -28.61 12.74 0.28
C ASN A 350 -27.10 12.84 -0.08
N THR A 351 -26.58 11.88 -0.83
CA THR A 351 -25.18 11.82 -1.20
C THR A 351 -24.96 12.00 -2.69
N GLN A 352 -23.85 12.60 -3.05
CA GLN A 352 -23.34 12.58 -4.41
C GLN A 352 -22.50 11.33 -4.60
N TYR A 353 -22.68 10.66 -5.74
CA TYR A 353 -21.89 9.47 -6.05
C TYR A 353 -20.45 9.82 -6.39
N ILE A 354 -20.29 10.91 -7.17
CA ILE A 354 -19.01 11.43 -7.61
C ILE A 354 -18.98 12.92 -7.29
N PHE A 355 -17.99 13.33 -6.51
CA PHE A 355 -17.78 14.71 -6.18
C PHE A 355 -16.39 15.16 -6.67
N LEU A 356 -16.39 16.16 -7.55
CA LEU A 356 -15.20 16.75 -8.15
C LEU A 356 -15.02 18.16 -7.63
N THR A 357 -13.89 18.47 -7.04
CA THR A 357 -13.58 19.81 -6.55
C THR A 357 -12.21 20.29 -7.03
N SER A 358 -12.05 21.60 -7.08
CA SER A 358 -10.76 22.22 -7.39
C SER A 358 -10.62 23.52 -6.63
N SER A 359 -9.44 23.78 -6.09
CA SER A 359 -9.04 25.06 -5.53
C SER A 359 -8.86 26.13 -6.62
N ASN A 360 -8.66 25.72 -7.86
CA ASN A 360 -8.64 26.59 -9.03
C ASN A 360 -9.76 26.20 -10.02
N PRO A 361 -11.00 26.71 -9.86
CA PRO A 361 -12.11 26.35 -10.73
C PRO A 361 -11.96 26.75 -12.21
N ARG A 362 -10.97 27.59 -12.55
CA ARG A 362 -10.69 27.99 -13.95
C ARG A 362 -9.81 26.96 -14.68
N ASN A 363 -9.06 26.15 -13.95
CA ASN A 363 -8.22 25.08 -14.49
C ASN A 363 -8.24 23.85 -13.58
N PRO A 364 -9.39 23.19 -13.47
CA PRO A 364 -9.58 22.19 -12.41
C PRO A 364 -8.96 20.84 -12.74
N MET A 365 -9.48 20.21 -13.78
CA MET A 365 -9.14 18.83 -14.18
C MET A 365 -9.31 18.70 -15.68
N HIS A 366 -8.51 17.83 -16.31
CA HIS A 366 -8.53 17.61 -17.74
C HIS A 366 -8.70 16.16 -18.11
N HIS A 367 -9.25 15.87 -19.29
CA HIS A 367 -9.48 14.52 -19.80
C HIS A 367 -10.20 13.63 -18.78
N VAL A 368 -11.32 14.16 -18.25
CA VAL A 368 -12.18 13.44 -17.31
C VAL A 368 -13.24 12.65 -18.07
N ASN A 369 -13.28 11.34 -17.86
CA ASN A 369 -14.27 10.45 -18.47
C ASN A 369 -15.13 9.79 -17.39
N ILE A 370 -16.40 10.19 -17.29
CA ILE A 370 -17.38 9.59 -16.39
C ILE A 370 -18.48 8.97 -17.25
N THR A 371 -18.31 7.68 -17.57
CA THR A 371 -19.14 7.06 -18.61
C THR A 371 -19.59 5.64 -18.24
N GLY A 372 -20.81 5.28 -18.63
CA GLY A 372 -21.33 3.92 -18.50
C GLY A 372 -21.62 3.48 -17.06
N ASN A 373 -21.64 4.40 -16.10
CA ASN A 373 -21.92 4.05 -14.72
C ASN A 373 -23.43 3.85 -14.51
N LYS A 374 -23.79 2.86 -13.67
CA LYS A 374 -25.16 2.51 -13.38
C LYS A 374 -25.49 2.80 -11.91
N ILE A 375 -26.62 3.49 -11.70
CA ILE A 375 -27.12 3.77 -10.37
C ILE A 375 -28.47 3.09 -10.19
N THR A 376 -28.64 2.34 -9.13
CA THR A 376 -29.93 1.81 -8.67
C THR A 376 -30.27 2.50 -7.36
N SER A 377 -31.26 3.38 -7.38
CA SER A 377 -31.70 4.14 -6.21
C SER A 377 -33.21 4.35 -6.29
N GLN A 378 -33.88 4.33 -5.14
CA GLN A 378 -35.33 4.58 -5.04
C GLN A 378 -35.71 6.06 -5.13
N LYS A 379 -34.74 6.96 -5.13
CA LYS A 379 -34.97 8.43 -5.12
C LYS A 379 -34.14 9.13 -6.19
N ASN A 380 -34.54 10.34 -6.55
CA ASN A 380 -33.74 11.18 -7.42
C ASN A 380 -32.50 11.68 -6.67
N VAL A 381 -31.34 11.38 -7.19
CA VAL A 381 -30.05 11.78 -6.60
C VAL A 381 -29.20 12.52 -7.62
N SER A 382 -28.44 13.48 -7.15
CA SER A 382 -27.41 14.12 -7.93
C SER A 382 -26.26 13.15 -8.15
N PHE A 383 -26.04 12.72 -9.38
CA PHE A 383 -25.02 11.73 -9.69
C PHE A 383 -23.60 12.31 -9.54
N ILE A 384 -23.39 13.48 -10.13
CA ILE A 384 -22.10 14.17 -10.11
C ILE A 384 -22.31 15.57 -9.58
N LYS A 385 -21.45 15.98 -8.65
CA LYS A 385 -21.35 17.36 -8.18
C LYS A 385 -19.95 17.89 -8.43
N SER A 386 -19.85 19.18 -8.74
CA SER A 386 -18.57 19.87 -8.86
C SER A 386 -18.68 21.31 -8.43
N ASN A 387 -17.57 21.92 -8.04
CA ASN A 387 -17.46 23.36 -7.81
C ASN A 387 -16.97 24.14 -9.04
N PHE A 388 -16.86 23.48 -10.19
CA PHE A 388 -16.46 24.05 -11.47
C PHE A 388 -17.37 23.56 -12.60
N SER A 389 -17.27 24.19 -13.77
CA SER A 389 -18.09 23.80 -14.93
C SER A 389 -17.70 22.45 -15.50
N LEU A 390 -18.65 21.55 -15.59
CA LEU A 390 -18.48 20.26 -16.26
C LEU A 390 -18.66 20.35 -17.79
N LYS A 391 -19.03 21.55 -18.31
CA LYS A 391 -19.14 21.83 -19.74
C LYS A 391 -17.79 22.24 -20.31
N SER A 392 -16.91 21.25 -20.50
CA SER A 392 -15.56 21.42 -21.06
C SER A 392 -15.33 20.37 -22.15
N PRO A 393 -14.64 20.69 -23.24
CA PRO A 393 -14.33 19.71 -24.30
C PRO A 393 -13.45 18.55 -23.81
N THR A 394 -12.76 18.74 -22.69
CA THR A 394 -11.93 17.70 -22.08
C THR A 394 -12.67 16.87 -21.02
N ILE A 395 -13.95 17.16 -20.75
CA ILE A 395 -14.78 16.44 -19.78
C ILE A 395 -15.89 15.71 -20.52
N LYS A 396 -15.85 14.39 -20.51
CA LYS A 396 -16.87 13.54 -21.13
C LYS A 396 -17.74 12.86 -20.07
N ILE A 397 -19.01 13.22 -20.03
CA ILE A 397 -20.03 12.60 -19.18
C ILE A 397 -21.11 12.02 -20.09
N SER A 398 -21.21 10.69 -20.15
CA SER A 398 -22.17 10.05 -21.06
C SER A 398 -22.55 8.64 -20.63
N LYS A 399 -23.72 8.16 -21.08
CA LYS A 399 -24.20 6.80 -20.86
C LYS A 399 -24.27 6.39 -19.38
N ASN A 400 -24.42 7.34 -18.47
CA ASN A 400 -24.66 7.07 -17.07
C ASN A 400 -26.17 6.96 -16.85
N ASN A 401 -26.62 5.84 -16.33
CA ASN A 401 -28.05 5.54 -16.18
C ASN A 401 -28.42 5.44 -14.70
N ALA A 402 -29.41 6.23 -14.29
CA ALA A 402 -30.12 6.02 -13.04
C ALA A 402 -31.35 5.12 -13.33
N VAL A 403 -31.42 3.99 -12.63
CA VAL A 403 -32.54 3.05 -12.67
C VAL A 403 -33.31 3.18 -11.37
N LYS A 404 -34.60 3.49 -11.46
CA LYS A 404 -35.50 3.52 -10.28
C LYS A 404 -35.94 2.14 -9.88
#